data_2b14970c017932db8f25690d14d5c7b0
#
_entry.id   2b14970c017932db8f25690d14d5c7b0
#
_cell.length_a   1.000
_cell.length_b   1.000
_cell.length_c   1.000
_cell.angle_alpha   90.00
_cell.angle_beta   90.00
_cell.angle_gamma   90.00
#
_symmetry.space_group_name_H-M   'P 1'
#
loop_
_entity.id
_entity.type
_entity.pdbx_description
1 polymer ?
#
loop_
_entity_poly.entity_id
_entity_poly.type
_entity_poly.pdbx_seq_one_letter_code
_entity_poly.pdbx_strand_id
1 'polypeptide(L)'
;EWVRFSTLVEIVRGGSPRPIKDYLTSEVDGINWIKIGDTEKGEKYINNVKEKIKKSGLNKTRFVKKGTFLLTNSMSFGRPYILNVDGAIHDGWLAISNYENSLNKDYLFYILSSNVVYSQFLSLISGAVVKNLNSDKVASILIPLPPLSEQQRIVEAIESALEKVDEYAESYNRLEQLDKKFPDKLKKSILQYAMQGKLVEQDPNDESVEVLLEKIRAEKQKLFEEGKIKKKDLDISIVSQ
;
A
#
# COMPACT_ATOMS: atom_id res chain seq x y z
N GLU A 1 30.34 -14.28 -6.08
CA GLU A 1 30.55 -14.49 -7.53
C GLU A 1 29.25 -14.27 -8.31
N TRP A 2 29.35 -13.99 -9.62
CA TRP A 2 28.19 -13.82 -10.49
C TRP A 2 28.04 -15.04 -11.38
N VAL A 3 26.83 -15.61 -11.42
CA VAL A 3 26.53 -16.82 -12.17
C VAL A 3 25.32 -16.62 -13.07
N ARG A 4 25.29 -17.36 -14.18
CA ARG A 4 24.09 -17.39 -15.04
C ARG A 4 22.93 -18.02 -14.29
N PHE A 5 21.76 -17.40 -14.37
CA PHE A 5 20.58 -17.88 -13.65
C PHE A 5 20.17 -19.29 -14.07
N SER A 6 20.33 -19.63 -15.34
CA SER A 6 20.07 -20.97 -15.87
C SER A 6 20.86 -22.11 -15.22
N THR A 7 21.98 -21.80 -14.58
CA THR A 7 22.79 -22.84 -13.85
C THR A 7 22.15 -23.22 -12.51
N LEU A 8 21.28 -22.40 -11.99
CA LEU A 8 20.77 -22.54 -10.64
C LEU A 8 19.30 -22.97 -10.59
N VAL A 9 18.56 -22.81 -11.70
CA VAL A 9 17.11 -22.97 -11.73
C VAL A 9 16.63 -23.54 -13.06
N GLU A 10 15.43 -24.11 -13.05
CA GLU A 10 14.67 -24.44 -14.24
C GLU A 10 13.61 -23.36 -14.49
N ILE A 11 13.49 -22.90 -15.76
CA ILE A 11 12.55 -21.84 -16.13
C ILE A 11 11.63 -22.36 -17.23
N VAL A 12 10.34 -22.37 -16.95
CA VAL A 12 9.32 -22.85 -17.89
C VAL A 12 8.22 -21.82 -18.06
N ARG A 13 7.72 -21.69 -19.28
CA ARG A 13 6.60 -20.79 -19.57
C ARG A 13 5.27 -21.49 -19.27
N GLY A 14 4.31 -20.73 -18.75
CA GLY A 14 2.90 -21.12 -18.67
C GLY A 14 2.25 -21.25 -20.04
N GLY A 15 1.01 -21.71 -20.05
CA GLY A 15 0.24 -21.86 -21.27
C GLY A 15 -1.23 -21.50 -21.05
N SER A 16 -1.96 -21.18 -22.11
CA SER A 16 -3.38 -20.86 -22.04
C SER A 16 -4.19 -21.77 -22.97
N PRO A 17 -5.12 -22.58 -22.44
CA PRO A 17 -6.07 -23.31 -23.26
C PRO A 17 -6.88 -22.35 -24.13
N ARG A 18 -7.09 -22.68 -25.40
CA ARG A 18 -7.85 -21.83 -26.31
C ARG A 18 -8.96 -22.62 -27.01
N PRO A 19 -10.16 -22.05 -27.15
CA PRO A 19 -10.62 -20.78 -26.49
C PRO A 19 -10.82 -20.99 -24.98
N ILE A 20 -10.35 -20.05 -24.16
CA ILE A 20 -10.32 -20.20 -22.68
C ILE A 20 -11.73 -20.40 -22.09
N LYS A 21 -12.76 -19.81 -22.69
CA LYS A 21 -14.15 -19.89 -22.23
C LYS A 21 -14.66 -21.33 -22.10
N ASP A 22 -14.20 -22.23 -22.95
CA ASP A 22 -14.61 -23.65 -22.97
C ASP A 22 -14.04 -24.44 -21.79
N TYR A 23 -12.95 -23.92 -21.22
CA TYR A 23 -12.21 -24.53 -20.11
C TYR A 23 -12.49 -23.91 -18.75
N LEU A 24 -13.09 -22.72 -18.69
CA LEU A 24 -13.47 -22.12 -17.41
C LEU A 24 -14.55 -22.96 -16.71
N THR A 25 -14.47 -23.03 -15.39
CA THR A 25 -15.45 -23.76 -14.56
C THR A 25 -15.59 -23.10 -13.18
N SER A 26 -16.80 -23.25 -12.60
CA SER A 26 -17.09 -22.91 -11.21
C SER A 26 -17.15 -24.14 -10.29
N GLU A 27 -16.87 -25.33 -10.82
CA GLU A 27 -16.91 -26.58 -10.05
C GLU A 27 -15.88 -26.58 -8.93
N VAL A 28 -16.21 -27.25 -7.83
CA VAL A 28 -15.37 -27.31 -6.63
C VAL A 28 -14.02 -27.98 -6.93
N ASP A 29 -14.04 -29.02 -7.75
CA ASP A 29 -12.84 -29.80 -8.15
C ASP A 29 -12.08 -29.20 -9.35
N GLY A 30 -12.49 -28.00 -9.80
CA GLY A 30 -11.76 -27.22 -10.80
C GLY A 30 -10.37 -26.78 -10.29
N ILE A 31 -9.44 -26.65 -11.22
CA ILE A 31 -8.05 -26.28 -10.94
C ILE A 31 -7.89 -24.76 -11.00
N ASN A 32 -7.26 -24.17 -10.00
CA ASN A 32 -6.99 -22.74 -9.97
C ASN A 32 -6.31 -22.29 -11.26
N TRP A 33 -6.83 -21.23 -11.89
CA TRP A 33 -6.29 -20.63 -13.09
C TRP A 33 -5.60 -19.32 -12.77
N ILE A 34 -4.27 -19.38 -12.58
CA ILE A 34 -3.46 -18.28 -12.05
C ILE A 34 -3.12 -17.30 -13.17
N LYS A 35 -3.65 -16.09 -13.07
CA LYS A 35 -3.42 -14.98 -14.00
C LYS A 35 -2.64 -13.86 -13.35
N ILE A 36 -2.06 -12.96 -14.15
CA ILE A 36 -1.40 -11.75 -13.65
C ILE A 36 -2.38 -10.87 -12.85
N GLY A 37 -3.67 -10.87 -13.21
CA GLY A 37 -4.71 -10.14 -12.50
C GLY A 37 -5.06 -10.67 -11.09
N ASP A 38 -4.49 -11.78 -10.66
CA ASP A 38 -4.61 -12.31 -9.30
C ASP A 38 -3.52 -11.79 -8.36
N THR A 39 -2.63 -10.92 -8.87
CA THR A 39 -1.56 -10.30 -8.08
C THR A 39 -1.93 -8.89 -7.63
N GLU A 40 -1.45 -8.52 -6.46
CA GLU A 40 -1.50 -7.15 -5.96
C GLU A 40 -0.10 -6.52 -6.00
N LYS A 41 -0.05 -5.22 -6.29
CA LYS A 41 1.24 -4.52 -6.38
C LYS A 41 1.88 -4.41 -5.00
N GLY A 42 3.11 -4.90 -4.87
CA GLY A 42 3.86 -4.89 -3.61
C GLY A 42 3.71 -6.19 -2.81
N GLU A 43 2.76 -7.05 -3.16
CA GLU A 43 2.62 -8.36 -2.54
C GLU A 43 3.70 -9.33 -3.01
N LYS A 44 4.21 -10.13 -2.06
CA LYS A 44 5.20 -11.19 -2.31
C LYS A 44 4.53 -12.50 -2.72
N TYR A 45 3.32 -12.76 -2.20
CA TYR A 45 2.62 -14.03 -2.35
C TYR A 45 1.33 -13.91 -3.16
N ILE A 46 1.03 -14.93 -3.96
CA ILE A 46 -0.29 -15.11 -4.57
C ILE A 46 -1.07 -16.08 -3.68
N ASN A 47 -2.01 -15.53 -2.92
CA ASN A 47 -2.80 -16.28 -1.94
C ASN A 47 -4.17 -16.72 -2.47
N ASN A 48 -4.77 -15.92 -3.37
CA ASN A 48 -6.12 -16.11 -3.87
C ASN A 48 -6.14 -16.10 -5.39
N VAL A 49 -6.95 -16.98 -5.96
CA VAL A 49 -7.14 -17.11 -7.41
C VAL A 49 -8.64 -17.04 -7.69
N LYS A 50 -9.03 -16.17 -8.63
CA LYS A 50 -10.44 -15.86 -8.90
C LYS A 50 -11.11 -16.90 -9.80
N GLU A 51 -10.37 -17.51 -10.69
CA GLU A 51 -10.93 -18.39 -11.73
C GLU A 51 -10.35 -19.80 -11.62
N LYS A 52 -11.13 -20.76 -12.11
CA LYS A 52 -10.71 -22.16 -12.22
C LYS A 52 -10.90 -22.67 -13.64
N ILE A 53 -10.11 -23.68 -14.01
CA ILE A 53 -10.27 -24.41 -15.27
C ILE A 53 -10.59 -25.88 -15.01
N LYS A 54 -11.24 -26.49 -16.00
CA LYS A 54 -11.49 -27.93 -16.05
C LYS A 54 -10.17 -28.72 -16.15
N LYS A 55 -10.13 -29.92 -15.61
CA LYS A 55 -8.96 -30.82 -15.71
C LYS A 55 -8.53 -31.09 -17.14
N SER A 56 -9.49 -31.09 -18.10
CA SER A 56 -9.21 -31.25 -19.53
C SER A 56 -8.33 -30.14 -20.14
N GLY A 57 -8.22 -28.98 -19.48
CA GLY A 57 -7.35 -27.88 -19.91
C GLY A 57 -5.89 -28.06 -19.50
N LEU A 58 -5.55 -28.97 -18.59
CA LEU A 58 -4.19 -29.14 -18.05
C LEU A 58 -3.14 -29.49 -19.09
N ASN A 59 -3.51 -30.21 -20.13
CA ASN A 59 -2.59 -30.58 -21.22
C ASN A 59 -2.15 -29.37 -22.09
N LYS A 60 -2.84 -28.24 -21.96
CA LYS A 60 -2.58 -27.00 -22.71
C LYS A 60 -2.00 -25.88 -21.84
N THR A 61 -1.73 -26.15 -20.58
CA THR A 61 -1.15 -25.23 -19.62
C THR A 61 -0.09 -25.95 -18.79
N ARG A 62 0.44 -25.28 -17.81
CA ARG A 62 1.39 -25.89 -16.85
C ARG A 62 0.83 -25.82 -15.44
N PHE A 63 0.72 -26.99 -14.84
CA PHE A 63 0.40 -27.10 -13.41
C PHE A 63 1.66 -26.85 -12.59
N VAL A 64 1.54 -26.05 -11.54
CA VAL A 64 2.60 -25.72 -10.59
C VAL A 64 2.07 -25.82 -9.16
N LYS A 65 2.96 -26.16 -8.25
CA LYS A 65 2.64 -26.34 -6.82
C LYS A 65 2.88 -25.06 -6.03
N LYS A 66 2.27 -24.98 -4.87
CA LYS A 66 2.60 -24.02 -3.83
C LYS A 66 4.13 -23.99 -3.60
N GLY A 67 4.68 -22.81 -3.41
CA GLY A 67 6.13 -22.57 -3.28
C GLY A 67 6.84 -22.26 -4.59
N THR A 68 6.22 -22.52 -5.75
CA THR A 68 6.81 -22.17 -7.05
C THR A 68 6.92 -20.65 -7.20
N PHE A 69 8.07 -20.18 -7.70
CA PHE A 69 8.22 -18.80 -8.12
C PHE A 69 7.58 -18.56 -9.48
N LEU A 70 6.88 -17.46 -9.59
CA LEU A 70 6.35 -16.95 -10.85
C LEU A 70 6.96 -15.60 -11.17
N LEU A 71 7.37 -15.42 -12.42
CA LEU A 71 7.85 -14.15 -12.95
C LEU A 71 6.93 -13.69 -14.08
N THR A 72 6.49 -12.43 -14.04
CA THR A 72 5.69 -11.87 -15.12
C THR A 72 6.52 -11.68 -16.38
N ASN A 73 6.01 -12.13 -17.53
CA ASN A 73 6.75 -12.09 -18.80
C ASN A 73 6.35 -10.93 -19.72
N SER A 74 5.19 -10.30 -19.51
CA SER A 74 4.64 -9.26 -20.37
C SER A 74 3.97 -8.16 -19.57
N MET A 75 3.65 -7.02 -20.18
CA MET A 75 3.07 -5.82 -19.56
C MET A 75 3.91 -5.26 -18.41
N SER A 76 3.72 -5.76 -17.19
CA SER A 76 4.55 -5.45 -16.01
C SER A 76 5.63 -6.51 -15.80
N PHE A 77 6.42 -6.81 -16.84
CA PHE A 77 7.41 -7.88 -16.86
C PHE A 77 8.44 -7.78 -15.72
N GLY A 78 9.00 -8.95 -15.37
CA GLY A 78 10.11 -9.06 -14.42
C GLY A 78 9.72 -8.91 -12.96
N ARG A 79 8.43 -9.00 -12.60
CA ARG A 79 7.99 -8.99 -11.21
C ARG A 79 7.90 -10.42 -10.69
N PRO A 80 8.64 -10.75 -9.62
CA PRO A 80 8.58 -12.07 -8.99
C PRO A 80 7.40 -12.14 -8.00
N TYR A 81 6.81 -13.33 -7.92
CA TYR A 81 5.81 -13.72 -6.93
C TYR A 81 6.04 -15.16 -6.50
N ILE A 82 5.57 -15.52 -5.32
CA ILE A 82 5.61 -16.88 -4.78
C ILE A 82 4.18 -17.39 -4.66
N LEU A 83 3.93 -18.58 -5.20
CA LEU A 83 2.61 -19.20 -5.08
C LEU A 83 2.36 -19.72 -3.67
N ASN A 84 1.22 -19.38 -3.12
CA ASN A 84 0.72 -19.94 -1.86
C ASN A 84 -0.43 -20.94 -2.06
N VAL A 85 -0.76 -21.21 -3.33
CA VAL A 85 -1.79 -22.16 -3.77
C VAL A 85 -1.27 -22.99 -4.95
N ASP A 86 -1.80 -24.20 -5.12
CA ASP A 86 -1.57 -25.00 -6.32
C ASP A 86 -2.45 -24.53 -7.47
N GLY A 87 -1.98 -24.64 -8.72
CA GLY A 87 -2.79 -24.29 -9.87
C GLY A 87 -2.08 -24.38 -11.22
N ALA A 88 -2.81 -24.06 -12.27
CA ALA A 88 -2.34 -23.96 -13.62
C ALA A 88 -2.05 -22.49 -13.97
N ILE A 89 -0.92 -22.23 -14.62
CA ILE A 89 -0.47 -20.86 -14.90
C ILE A 89 -0.72 -20.43 -16.34
N HIS A 90 -1.22 -19.20 -16.47
CA HIS A 90 -1.43 -18.50 -17.73
C HIS A 90 -0.11 -18.29 -18.50
N ASP A 91 -0.16 -18.12 -19.81
CA ASP A 91 1.00 -17.88 -20.69
C ASP A 91 1.73 -16.54 -20.46
N GLY A 92 1.20 -15.67 -19.61
CA GLY A 92 1.85 -14.47 -19.08
C GLY A 92 2.88 -14.73 -17.97
N TRP A 93 3.05 -16.00 -17.54
CA TRP A 93 3.95 -16.39 -16.47
C TRP A 93 5.14 -17.20 -16.96
N LEU A 94 6.28 -16.98 -16.30
CA LEU A 94 7.41 -17.89 -16.26
C LEU A 94 7.46 -18.49 -14.84
N ALA A 95 7.44 -19.83 -14.75
CA ALA A 95 7.65 -20.52 -13.49
C ALA A 95 9.14 -20.86 -13.34
N ILE A 96 9.66 -20.61 -12.14
CA ILE A 96 11.04 -20.84 -11.73
C ILE A 96 11.02 -21.91 -10.64
N SER A 97 11.75 -22.98 -10.82
CA SER A 97 11.83 -24.14 -9.92
C SER A 97 13.25 -24.65 -9.80
N ASN A 98 13.46 -25.66 -8.94
CA ASN A 98 14.75 -26.33 -8.70
C ASN A 98 15.87 -25.40 -8.17
N TYR A 99 15.50 -24.33 -7.44
CA TYR A 99 16.44 -23.36 -6.88
C TYR A 99 16.92 -23.74 -5.46
N GLU A 100 16.25 -24.63 -4.78
CA GLU A 100 16.35 -24.87 -3.33
C GLU A 100 17.75 -25.35 -2.89
N ASN A 101 18.51 -25.99 -3.78
CA ASN A 101 19.86 -26.44 -3.48
C ASN A 101 20.92 -25.33 -3.47
N SER A 102 20.62 -24.19 -4.11
CA SER A 102 21.61 -23.13 -4.35
C SER A 102 21.16 -21.77 -3.83
N LEU A 103 19.86 -21.55 -3.68
CA LEU A 103 19.28 -20.26 -3.36
C LEU A 103 18.29 -20.37 -2.19
N ASN A 104 18.46 -19.47 -1.23
CA ASN A 104 17.42 -19.20 -0.24
C ASN A 104 16.22 -18.56 -0.96
N LYS A 105 15.01 -18.97 -0.61
CA LYS A 105 13.77 -18.50 -1.24
C LYS A 105 13.59 -16.99 -1.15
N ASP A 106 13.82 -16.42 0.01
CA ASP A 106 13.60 -14.99 0.24
C ASP A 106 14.72 -14.16 -0.40
N TYR A 107 15.96 -14.68 -0.41
CA TYR A 107 17.05 -14.11 -1.17
C TYR A 107 16.73 -14.06 -2.67
N LEU A 108 16.22 -15.16 -3.24
CA LEU A 108 15.80 -15.20 -4.65
C LEU A 108 14.70 -14.16 -4.94
N PHE A 109 13.75 -14.00 -4.03
CA PHE A 109 12.72 -12.97 -4.18
C PHE A 109 13.32 -11.56 -4.23
N TYR A 110 14.19 -11.22 -3.29
CA TYR A 110 14.80 -9.89 -3.22
C TYR A 110 15.72 -9.62 -4.40
N ILE A 111 16.52 -10.59 -4.83
CA ILE A 111 17.42 -10.39 -5.98
C ILE A 111 16.64 -10.19 -7.28
N LEU A 112 15.58 -10.99 -7.53
CA LEU A 112 14.72 -10.81 -8.69
C LEU A 112 13.92 -9.50 -8.66
N SER A 113 13.64 -8.97 -7.47
CA SER A 113 12.98 -7.66 -7.27
C SER A 113 13.94 -6.48 -7.40
N SER A 114 15.25 -6.72 -7.45
CA SER A 114 16.28 -5.68 -7.43
C SER A 114 16.39 -4.93 -8.76
N ASN A 115 16.82 -3.66 -8.66
CA ASN A 115 17.15 -2.85 -9.84
C ASN A 115 18.27 -3.46 -10.69
N VAL A 116 19.16 -4.22 -10.08
CA VAL A 116 20.27 -4.92 -10.77
C VAL A 116 19.74 -5.93 -11.77
N VAL A 117 18.76 -6.76 -11.37
CA VAL A 117 18.12 -7.73 -12.25
C VAL A 117 17.17 -7.05 -13.23
N TYR A 118 16.39 -6.08 -12.77
CA TYR A 118 15.47 -5.33 -13.62
C TYR A 118 16.19 -4.58 -14.76
N SER A 119 17.36 -4.01 -14.52
CA SER A 119 18.17 -3.37 -15.55
C SER A 119 18.65 -4.35 -16.62
N GLN A 120 18.98 -5.59 -16.24
CA GLN A 120 19.31 -6.65 -17.20
C GLN A 120 18.10 -7.02 -18.05
N PHE A 121 16.91 -7.15 -17.45
CA PHE A 121 15.69 -7.39 -18.20
C PHE A 121 15.41 -6.27 -19.21
N LEU A 122 15.55 -5.00 -18.80
CA LEU A 122 15.38 -3.86 -19.70
C LEU A 122 16.35 -3.93 -20.90
N SER A 123 17.61 -4.26 -20.65
CA SER A 123 18.62 -4.41 -21.71
C SER A 123 18.25 -5.51 -22.71
N LEU A 124 17.78 -6.67 -22.21
CA LEU A 124 17.41 -7.81 -23.05
C LEU A 124 16.15 -7.60 -23.90
N ILE A 125 15.28 -6.65 -23.54
CA ILE A 125 14.07 -6.31 -24.33
C ILE A 125 14.23 -5.01 -25.12
N SER A 126 15.35 -4.32 -24.98
CA SER A 126 15.67 -3.11 -25.72
C SER A 126 15.66 -3.40 -27.23
N GLY A 127 15.01 -2.53 -28.02
CA GLY A 127 14.89 -2.69 -29.48
C GLY A 127 13.81 -3.68 -29.95
N ALA A 128 13.11 -4.40 -29.05
CA ALA A 128 12.02 -5.28 -29.43
C ALA A 128 10.70 -4.49 -29.58
N VAL A 129 9.95 -4.76 -30.66
CA VAL A 129 8.62 -4.18 -30.90
C VAL A 129 7.64 -4.58 -29.78
N VAL A 130 7.75 -5.82 -29.29
CA VAL A 130 6.97 -6.32 -28.15
C VAL A 130 7.89 -6.55 -26.97
N LYS A 131 7.66 -5.79 -25.90
CA LYS A 131 8.40 -5.94 -24.63
C LYS A 131 7.96 -7.22 -23.92
N ASN A 132 8.64 -8.32 -24.21
CA ASN A 132 8.34 -9.63 -23.62
C ASN A 132 9.63 -10.33 -23.19
N LEU A 133 9.60 -10.87 -21.95
CA LEU A 133 10.64 -11.75 -21.42
C LEU A 133 10.26 -13.21 -21.74
N ASN A 134 11.06 -13.88 -22.53
CA ASN A 134 10.97 -15.33 -22.70
C ASN A 134 11.89 -16.06 -21.71
N SER A 135 11.76 -17.39 -21.62
CA SER A 135 12.56 -18.22 -20.72
C SER A 135 14.06 -18.05 -20.95
N ASP A 136 14.51 -17.96 -22.21
CA ASP A 136 15.95 -17.87 -22.56
C ASP A 136 16.55 -16.53 -22.10
N LYS A 137 15.80 -15.44 -22.22
CA LYS A 137 16.22 -14.12 -21.73
C LYS A 137 16.38 -14.14 -20.21
N VAL A 138 15.40 -14.69 -19.48
CA VAL A 138 15.48 -14.80 -18.02
C VAL A 138 16.61 -15.78 -17.62
N ALA A 139 16.80 -16.86 -18.34
CA ALA A 139 17.87 -17.81 -18.13
C ALA A 139 19.28 -17.20 -18.28
N SER A 140 19.43 -16.17 -19.12
CA SER A 140 20.72 -15.56 -19.43
C SER A 140 21.20 -14.49 -18.46
N ILE A 141 20.33 -13.99 -17.55
CA ILE A 141 20.74 -12.99 -16.58
C ILE A 141 21.83 -13.49 -15.62
N LEU A 142 22.60 -12.57 -15.11
CA LEU A 142 23.59 -12.83 -14.08
C LEU A 142 23.05 -12.44 -12.72
N ILE A 143 23.20 -13.31 -11.75
CA ILE A 143 22.84 -13.06 -10.35
C ILE A 143 24.04 -13.30 -9.44
N PRO A 144 24.20 -12.54 -8.35
CA PRO A 144 25.20 -12.83 -7.35
C PRO A 144 24.82 -14.09 -6.56
N LEU A 145 25.79 -14.97 -6.36
CA LEU A 145 25.61 -16.22 -5.63
C LEU A 145 26.56 -16.27 -4.43
N PRO A 146 26.21 -15.66 -3.29
CA PRO A 146 26.93 -15.88 -2.04
C PRO A 146 26.59 -17.26 -1.44
N PRO A 147 27.37 -17.76 -0.48
CA PRO A 147 27.03 -18.98 0.28
C PRO A 147 25.64 -18.85 0.94
N LEU A 148 24.93 -19.97 1.13
CA LEU A 148 23.57 -19.98 1.69
C LEU A 148 23.48 -19.27 3.06
N SER A 149 24.49 -19.41 3.91
CA SER A 149 24.55 -18.70 5.19
C SER A 149 24.66 -17.17 5.05
N GLU A 150 25.32 -16.71 3.99
CA GLU A 150 25.40 -15.27 3.68
C GLU A 150 24.09 -14.77 3.05
N GLN A 151 23.46 -15.56 2.18
CA GLN A 151 22.12 -15.25 1.66
C GLN A 151 21.12 -15.04 2.80
N GLN A 152 21.15 -15.91 3.82
CA GLN A 152 20.29 -15.79 4.99
C GLN A 152 20.54 -14.47 5.76
N ARG A 153 21.80 -14.11 6.03
CA ARG A 153 22.13 -12.84 6.70
C ARG A 153 21.72 -11.62 5.88
N ILE A 154 21.81 -11.71 4.55
CA ILE A 154 21.34 -10.64 3.65
C ILE A 154 19.82 -10.47 3.78
N VAL A 155 19.06 -11.56 3.79
CA VAL A 155 17.60 -11.53 3.98
C VAL A 155 17.24 -10.89 5.31
N GLU A 156 17.84 -11.35 6.41
CA GLU A 156 17.60 -10.80 7.75
C GLU A 156 17.89 -9.29 7.83
N ALA A 157 18.98 -8.86 7.20
CA ALA A 157 19.32 -7.43 7.15
C ALA A 157 18.31 -6.61 6.34
N ILE A 158 17.81 -7.14 5.22
CA ILE A 158 16.77 -6.49 4.40
C ILE A 158 15.47 -6.40 5.19
N GLU A 159 15.01 -7.49 5.81
CA GLU A 159 13.76 -7.53 6.56
C GLU A 159 13.80 -6.57 7.76
N SER A 160 14.91 -6.57 8.52
CA SER A 160 15.09 -5.59 9.60
C SER A 160 15.10 -4.14 9.12
N ALA A 161 15.65 -3.86 7.93
CA ALA A 161 15.62 -2.52 7.36
C ALA A 161 14.20 -2.12 6.91
N LEU A 162 13.44 -3.06 6.34
CA LEU A 162 12.05 -2.81 5.91
C LEU A 162 11.14 -2.53 7.11
N GLU A 163 11.28 -3.26 8.22
CA GLU A 163 10.54 -2.98 9.47
C GLU A 163 10.76 -1.53 9.93
N LYS A 164 12.01 -1.05 9.90
CA LYS A 164 12.30 0.35 10.26
C LYS A 164 11.70 1.36 9.29
N VAL A 165 11.60 1.02 8.01
CA VAL A 165 10.92 1.87 7.00
C VAL A 165 9.43 1.98 7.32
N ASP A 166 8.79 0.88 7.71
CA ASP A 166 7.36 0.87 8.08
C ASP A 166 7.11 1.69 9.36
N GLU A 167 7.93 1.53 10.40
CA GLU A 167 7.89 2.34 11.63
C GLU A 167 8.05 3.85 11.33
N TYR A 168 8.97 4.18 10.43
CA TYR A 168 9.17 5.55 10.00
C TYR A 168 7.95 6.09 9.25
N ALA A 169 7.38 5.29 8.35
CA ALA A 169 6.18 5.67 7.60
C ALA A 169 4.98 5.95 8.51
N GLU A 170 4.77 5.14 9.54
CA GLU A 170 3.73 5.37 10.55
C GLU A 170 3.96 6.69 11.31
N SER A 171 5.19 6.92 11.74
CA SER A 171 5.57 8.13 12.48
C SER A 171 5.40 9.38 11.61
N TYR A 172 5.80 9.31 10.34
CA TYR A 172 5.63 10.38 9.38
C TYR A 172 4.15 10.71 9.13
N ASN A 173 3.32 9.70 8.90
CA ASN A 173 1.88 9.86 8.70
C ASN A 173 1.21 10.48 9.93
N ARG A 174 1.64 10.10 11.13
CA ARG A 174 1.14 10.69 12.39
C ARG A 174 1.51 12.17 12.51
N LEU A 175 2.74 12.53 12.16
CA LEU A 175 3.21 13.92 12.15
C LEU A 175 2.38 14.76 11.15
N GLU A 176 2.20 14.28 9.94
CA GLU A 176 1.41 14.97 8.91
C GLU A 176 -0.05 15.21 9.36
N GLN A 177 -0.66 14.23 10.04
CA GLN A 177 -1.99 14.40 10.61
C GLN A 177 -2.04 15.44 11.74
N LEU A 178 -0.99 15.50 12.56
CA LEU A 178 -0.87 16.52 13.62
C LEU A 178 -0.76 17.92 13.01
N ASP A 179 0.10 18.09 12.02
CA ASP A 179 0.29 19.36 11.33
C ASP A 179 -1.00 19.87 10.67
N LYS A 180 -1.74 18.99 10.00
CA LYS A 180 -3.04 19.33 9.40
C LYS A 180 -4.08 19.80 10.43
N LYS A 181 -4.07 19.25 11.64
CA LYS A 181 -5.03 19.57 12.73
C LYS A 181 -4.57 20.72 13.62
N PHE A 182 -3.29 21.08 13.59
CA PHE A 182 -2.68 22.06 14.48
C PHE A 182 -3.32 23.45 14.38
N PRO A 183 -3.53 24.03 13.17
CA PRO A 183 -4.12 25.39 13.06
C PRO A 183 -5.49 25.49 13.71
N ASP A 184 -6.35 24.49 13.54
CA ASP A 184 -7.69 24.49 14.11
C ASP A 184 -7.68 24.30 15.62
N LYS A 185 -6.80 23.46 16.14
CA LYS A 185 -6.61 23.29 17.58
C LYS A 185 -6.07 24.56 18.22
N LEU A 186 -5.11 25.23 17.56
CA LEU A 186 -4.54 26.49 18.03
C LEU A 186 -5.61 27.58 18.09
N LYS A 187 -6.40 27.77 17.03
CA LYS A 187 -7.52 28.71 17.02
C LYS A 187 -8.50 28.47 18.17
N LYS A 188 -8.90 27.21 18.37
CA LYS A 188 -9.81 26.86 19.49
C LYS A 188 -9.20 27.16 20.85
N SER A 189 -7.91 26.88 21.03
CA SER A 189 -7.19 27.18 22.27
C SER A 189 -7.11 28.68 22.54
N ILE A 190 -6.79 29.50 21.52
CA ILE A 190 -6.76 30.97 21.63
C ILE A 190 -8.13 31.50 22.00
N LEU A 191 -9.20 31.04 21.34
CA LEU A 191 -10.58 31.45 21.67
C LEU A 191 -10.94 31.08 23.11
N GLN A 192 -10.59 29.91 23.56
CA GLN A 192 -10.83 29.48 24.94
C GLN A 192 -10.09 30.38 25.94
N TYR A 193 -8.84 30.73 25.68
CA TYR A 193 -8.06 31.65 26.51
C TYR A 193 -8.68 33.03 26.52
N ALA A 194 -9.16 33.53 25.36
CA ALA A 194 -9.84 34.80 25.27
C ALA A 194 -11.13 34.82 26.10
N MET A 195 -11.96 33.77 25.97
CA MET A 195 -13.23 33.67 26.72
C MET A 195 -13.05 33.51 28.23
N GLN A 196 -11.89 33.05 28.68
CA GLN A 196 -11.53 32.98 30.09
C GLN A 196 -10.89 34.27 30.63
N GLY A 197 -10.81 35.33 29.84
CA GLY A 197 -10.16 36.59 30.22
C GLY A 197 -8.65 36.52 30.39
N LYS A 198 -8.00 35.42 29.83
CA LYS A 198 -6.57 35.18 30.01
C LYS A 198 -5.70 35.67 28.83
N LEU A 199 -6.31 36.09 27.73
CA LEU A 199 -5.59 36.50 26.53
C LEU A 199 -5.10 37.95 26.63
N VAL A 200 -5.86 38.78 27.30
CA VAL A 200 -5.56 40.20 27.49
C VAL A 200 -5.61 40.49 28.99
N GLU A 201 -4.68 41.30 29.49
CA GLU A 201 -4.71 41.76 30.87
C GLU A 201 -5.93 42.74 31.05
N GLN A 202 -6.60 42.65 32.20
CA GLN A 202 -7.68 43.54 32.52
C GLN A 202 -7.12 44.94 32.84
N ASP A 203 -7.68 45.96 32.22
CA ASP A 203 -7.34 47.36 32.55
C ASP A 203 -8.17 47.80 33.76
N PRO A 204 -7.52 48.20 34.86
CA PRO A 204 -8.23 48.71 36.06
C PRO A 204 -9.03 49.96 35.81
N ASN A 205 -8.81 50.65 34.67
CA ASN A 205 -9.58 51.85 34.28
C ASN A 205 -10.84 51.54 33.44
N ASP A 206 -11.02 50.26 33.05
CA ASP A 206 -12.22 49.85 32.34
C ASP A 206 -13.46 49.98 33.25
N GLU A 207 -14.61 50.31 32.62
CA GLU A 207 -15.86 50.37 33.35
C GLU A 207 -16.26 49.02 33.95
N SER A 208 -16.85 49.05 35.15
CA SER A 208 -17.32 47.80 35.76
C SER A 208 -18.53 47.21 35.04
N VAL A 209 -18.72 45.90 35.21
CA VAL A 209 -19.85 45.17 34.59
C VAL A 209 -21.18 45.73 35.04
N GLU A 210 -21.30 46.22 36.28
CA GLU A 210 -22.51 46.86 36.83
C GLU A 210 -22.87 48.11 36.03
N VAL A 211 -21.88 48.98 35.77
CA VAL A 211 -22.10 50.23 34.99
C VAL A 211 -22.51 49.90 33.55
N LEU A 212 -21.88 48.92 32.93
CA LEU A 212 -22.25 48.47 31.59
C LEU A 212 -23.68 47.90 31.56
N LEU A 213 -24.06 47.09 32.54
CA LEU A 213 -25.41 46.53 32.65
C LEU A 213 -26.48 47.60 32.86
N GLU A 214 -26.21 48.66 33.65
CA GLU A 214 -27.10 49.80 33.81
C GLU A 214 -27.33 50.57 32.49
N LYS A 215 -26.25 50.79 31.73
CA LYS A 215 -26.34 51.38 30.39
C LYS A 215 -27.22 50.56 29.46
N ILE A 216 -26.99 49.23 29.42
CA ILE A 216 -27.78 48.33 28.59
C ILE A 216 -29.25 48.31 29.02
N ARG A 217 -29.57 48.35 30.32
CA ARG A 217 -30.95 48.42 30.81
C ARG A 217 -31.60 49.70 30.38
N ALA A 218 -30.92 50.84 30.51
CA ALA A 218 -31.45 52.16 30.11
C ALA A 218 -31.73 52.22 28.60
N GLU A 219 -30.83 51.67 27.79
CA GLU A 219 -31.03 51.63 26.34
C GLU A 219 -32.16 50.68 25.93
N LYS A 220 -32.30 49.52 26.55
CA LYS A 220 -33.43 48.60 26.32
C LYS A 220 -34.76 49.28 26.73
N GLN A 221 -34.80 49.97 27.83
CA GLN A 221 -35.99 50.70 28.28
C GLN A 221 -36.41 51.75 27.24
N LYS A 222 -35.47 52.56 26.73
CA LYS A 222 -35.71 53.51 25.66
C LYS A 222 -36.21 52.84 24.37
N LEU A 223 -35.64 51.74 23.93
CA LEU A 223 -36.09 51.00 22.75
C LEU A 223 -37.48 50.39 22.92
N PHE A 224 -37.85 50.01 24.15
CA PHE A 224 -39.18 49.54 24.46
C PHE A 224 -40.24 50.73 24.40
N GLU A 225 -39.91 51.83 24.96
CA GLU A 225 -40.76 53.08 24.90
C GLU A 225 -40.97 53.54 23.45
N GLU A 226 -39.94 53.38 22.61
CA GLU A 226 -40.00 53.64 21.16
C GLU A 226 -40.74 52.52 20.37
N GLY A 227 -41.23 51.49 21.03
CA GLY A 227 -41.92 50.35 20.39
C GLY A 227 -41.09 49.46 19.52
N LYS A 228 -39.76 49.57 19.62
CA LYS A 228 -38.78 48.75 18.80
C LYS A 228 -38.52 47.39 19.33
N ILE A 229 -38.73 47.15 20.64
CA ILE A 229 -38.58 45.83 21.28
C ILE A 229 -39.79 45.47 22.10
N LYS A 230 -39.98 44.19 22.42
CA LYS A 230 -41.10 43.67 23.20
C LYS A 230 -40.75 43.61 24.69
N LYS A 231 -41.75 43.63 25.56
CA LYS A 231 -41.58 43.55 27.02
C LYS A 231 -40.72 42.37 27.49
N LYS A 232 -40.77 41.23 26.79
CA LYS A 232 -39.96 40.05 27.09
C LYS A 232 -38.45 40.26 26.83
N ASP A 233 -38.08 41.23 26.01
CA ASP A 233 -36.71 41.51 25.63
C ASP A 233 -36.04 42.53 26.60
N LEU A 234 -36.79 43.06 27.59
CA LEU A 234 -36.26 43.92 28.65
C LEU A 234 -35.42 43.16 29.69
N ASP A 235 -35.73 41.89 29.87
CA ASP A 235 -35.06 41.11 30.91
C ASP A 235 -33.59 40.87 30.56
N ILE A 236 -32.73 41.00 31.58
CA ILE A 236 -31.30 40.69 31.51
C ILE A 236 -31.05 39.66 32.61
N SER A 237 -31.13 38.36 32.24
CA SER A 237 -30.79 37.29 33.17
C SER A 237 -29.26 37.17 33.30
N ILE A 238 -28.76 37.41 34.48
CA ILE A 238 -27.38 37.20 34.85
C ILE A 238 -27.32 35.82 35.50
N VAL A 239 -26.61 34.89 34.88
CA VAL A 239 -26.29 33.57 35.47
C VAL A 239 -24.92 33.67 36.12
N SER A 240 -24.89 33.70 37.45
CA SER A 240 -23.63 33.52 38.18
C SER A 240 -23.14 32.09 38.02
N GLN A 241 -21.93 31.90 37.50
CA GLN A 241 -21.23 30.63 37.46
C GLN A 241 -20.55 30.32 38.79
#